data_4edf537a0eb9c646c3d9d8b66fb372de
#
_entry.id   4edf537a0eb9c646c3d9d8b66fb372de
#
_cell.length_a   1.000
_cell.length_b   1.000
_cell.length_c   1.000
_cell.angle_alpha   90.00
_cell.angle_beta   90.00
_cell.angle_gamma   90.00
#
_symmetry.space_group_name_H-M   'P 1'
#
loop_
_entity.id
_entity.type
_entity.pdbx_description
1 polymer ?
#
loop_
_entity_poly.entity_id
_entity_poly.type
_entity_poly.pdbx_seq_one_letter_code
_entity_poly.pdbx_strand_id
1 'polypeptide(L)'
;IHQGHAQYYIRRVTGDNKDPITAFMGDAGIPNEPHASKPQGMTVFAFPVKLGDGTTTRDDVTALQHLELVRTYNTHWSEHAVSCTISVKEPEWPSVGGWVFDHFDDICGLSFLPHFEGDSSYTQMPYETITKAEYEQRLAAMPKEIDWSGLAFYEKGIDTVTGTRELACVGNTCEIVDAQSL
;
A
#
# COMPACT_ATOMS: atom_id res chain seq x y z
N ILE A 1 -4.31 -5.13 -10.42
CA ILE A 1 -5.72 -5.06 -10.08
C ILE A 1 -5.90 -5.31 -8.59
N HIS A 2 -6.32 -4.28 -7.88
CA HIS A 2 -6.51 -4.34 -6.45
C HIS A 2 -7.95 -3.99 -6.11
N GLN A 3 -8.53 -4.72 -5.17
CA GLN A 3 -9.83 -4.42 -4.58
C GLN A 3 -9.70 -3.28 -3.58
N GLY A 4 -10.82 -2.63 -3.25
CA GLY A 4 -10.88 -1.74 -2.11
C GLY A 4 -10.50 -2.46 -0.82
N HIS A 5 -9.76 -1.81 0.06
CA HIS A 5 -9.35 -2.45 1.31
C HIS A 5 -10.55 -2.66 2.26
N ALA A 6 -11.28 -1.59 2.52
CA ALA A 6 -12.52 -1.56 3.30
C ALA A 6 -13.28 -0.28 2.97
N GLN A 7 -14.55 -0.15 3.40
CA GLN A 7 -15.36 1.07 3.17
C GLN A 7 -14.70 2.32 3.78
N TYR A 8 -14.08 2.19 4.95
CA TYR A 8 -13.28 3.23 5.61
C TYR A 8 -11.95 2.62 6.04
N TYR A 9 -10.86 3.25 5.66
CA TYR A 9 -9.53 2.78 6.02
C TYR A 9 -8.51 3.92 6.07
N ILE A 10 -7.38 3.66 6.70
CA ILE A 10 -6.19 4.50 6.63
C ILE A 10 -5.29 3.97 5.52
N ARG A 11 -4.84 4.85 4.64
CA ARG A 11 -3.71 4.60 3.75
C ARG A 11 -2.47 5.25 4.33
N ARG A 12 -1.46 4.48 4.69
CA ARG A 12 -0.16 5.01 5.08
C ARG A 12 0.78 5.06 3.89
N VAL A 13 1.50 6.16 3.82
CA VAL A 13 2.54 6.41 2.82
C VAL A 13 3.79 6.83 3.56
N THR A 14 4.91 6.20 3.23
CA THR A 14 6.21 6.51 3.83
C THR A 14 7.01 7.40 2.90
N GLY A 15 7.54 8.50 3.42
CA GLY A 15 8.42 9.42 2.72
C GLY A 15 9.81 9.45 3.34
N ASP A 16 10.84 9.60 2.52
CA ASP A 16 12.20 9.88 2.99
C ASP A 16 12.25 11.30 3.54
N ASN A 17 12.87 11.51 4.71
CA ASN A 17 12.93 12.84 5.35
C ASN A 17 13.74 13.85 4.55
N LYS A 18 14.55 13.40 3.58
CA LYS A 18 15.29 14.26 2.66
C LYS A 18 14.51 14.58 1.38
N ASP A 19 13.37 13.91 1.17
CA ASP A 19 12.50 14.18 0.03
C ASP A 19 11.76 15.51 0.28
N PRO A 20 11.86 16.47 -0.65
CA PRO A 20 11.16 17.75 -0.55
C PRO A 20 9.66 17.62 -0.26
N ILE A 21 8.98 16.67 -0.88
CA ILE A 21 7.55 16.46 -0.66
C ILE A 21 7.26 16.01 0.78
N THR A 22 8.16 15.26 1.42
CA THR A 22 8.00 14.83 2.80
C THR A 22 8.03 16.03 3.76
N ALA A 23 9.01 16.91 3.59
CA ALA A 23 9.09 18.14 4.37
C ALA A 23 7.87 19.03 4.13
N PHE A 24 7.51 19.25 2.85
CA PHE A 24 6.34 20.04 2.48
C PHE A 24 5.05 19.51 3.10
N MET A 25 4.79 18.21 3.01
CA MET A 25 3.57 17.59 3.59
C MET A 25 3.52 17.73 5.10
N GLY A 26 4.68 17.60 5.78
CA GLY A 26 4.78 17.81 7.21
C GLY A 26 4.42 19.24 7.60
N ASP A 27 5.01 20.24 6.92
CA ASP A 27 4.77 21.67 7.17
C ASP A 27 3.34 22.09 6.77
N ALA A 28 2.73 21.42 5.79
CA ALA A 28 1.32 21.60 5.44
C ALA A 28 0.35 21.03 6.49
N GLY A 29 0.86 20.39 7.54
CA GLY A 29 0.08 19.90 8.67
C GLY A 29 -0.63 18.56 8.39
N ILE A 30 -0.18 17.78 7.42
CA ILE A 30 -0.70 16.43 7.23
C ILE A 30 -0.28 15.55 8.41
N PRO A 31 -1.21 14.84 9.07
CA PRO A 31 -0.90 13.96 10.20
C PRO A 31 0.17 12.94 9.85
N ASN A 32 1.22 12.90 10.64
CA ASN A 32 2.37 12.03 10.39
C ASN A 32 2.99 11.54 11.69
N GLU A 33 3.84 10.52 11.58
CA GLU A 33 4.62 9.95 12.66
C GLU A 33 5.97 9.44 12.14
N PRO A 34 6.99 9.31 12.97
CA PRO A 34 8.24 8.69 12.58
C PRO A 34 8.05 7.22 12.16
N HIS A 35 8.79 6.77 11.15
CA HIS A 35 8.76 5.37 10.73
C HIS A 35 9.30 4.44 11.83
N ALA A 36 8.58 3.35 12.13
CA ALA A 36 8.86 2.47 13.27
C ALA A 36 10.29 1.92 13.30
N SER A 37 10.85 1.51 12.17
CA SER A 37 12.21 0.96 12.09
C SER A 37 13.29 1.97 11.66
N LYS A 38 12.90 3.13 11.10
CA LYS A 38 13.81 4.18 10.61
C LYS A 38 13.35 5.59 11.00
N PRO A 39 13.19 5.88 12.30
CA PRO A 39 12.56 7.13 12.76
C PRO A 39 13.34 8.40 12.39
N GLN A 40 14.64 8.29 12.17
CA GLN A 40 15.48 9.44 11.81
C GLN A 40 15.53 9.72 10.31
N GLY A 41 15.17 8.73 9.48
CA GLY A 41 15.30 8.81 8.02
C GLY A 41 13.98 8.86 7.27
N MET A 42 12.89 8.44 7.89
CA MET A 42 11.61 8.27 7.20
C MET A 42 10.43 8.71 8.08
N THR A 43 9.43 9.29 7.43
CA THR A 43 8.17 9.73 8.03
C THR A 43 7.01 9.00 7.39
N VAL A 44 6.03 8.58 8.19
CA VAL A 44 4.81 7.91 7.74
C VAL A 44 3.64 8.89 7.85
N PHE A 45 2.98 9.14 6.73
CA PHE A 45 1.76 9.94 6.64
C PHE A 45 0.54 9.01 6.62
N ALA A 46 -0.51 9.39 7.33
CA ALA A 46 -1.74 8.61 7.46
C ALA A 46 -2.93 9.36 6.84
N PHE A 47 -3.43 8.84 5.72
CA PHE A 47 -4.56 9.42 4.99
C PHE A 47 -5.83 8.63 5.27
N PRO A 48 -6.88 9.25 5.82
CA PRO A 48 -8.18 8.62 5.93
C PRO A 48 -8.85 8.55 4.55
N VAL A 49 -9.31 7.35 4.18
CA VAL A 49 -9.94 7.10 2.88
C VAL A 49 -11.33 6.51 3.11
N LYS A 50 -12.31 7.05 2.35
CA LYS A 50 -13.65 6.48 2.20
C LYS A 50 -13.81 6.06 0.74
N LEU A 51 -14.21 4.82 0.52
CA LEU A 51 -14.59 4.33 -0.81
C LEU A 51 -15.96 4.87 -1.21
N GLY A 52 -16.19 4.95 -2.52
CA GLY A 52 -17.51 5.24 -3.07
C GLY A 52 -18.52 4.16 -2.67
N ASP A 53 -19.79 4.55 -2.57
CA ASP A 53 -20.84 3.60 -2.23
C ASP A 53 -20.96 2.52 -3.33
N GLY A 54 -21.07 1.25 -2.94
CA GLY A 54 -21.12 0.10 -3.85
C GLY A 54 -19.76 -0.34 -4.41
N THR A 55 -18.65 0.24 -3.95
CA THR A 55 -17.31 -0.24 -4.31
C THR A 55 -17.06 -1.61 -3.69
N THR A 56 -16.66 -2.57 -4.51
CA THR A 56 -16.27 -3.92 -4.07
C THR A 56 -14.98 -3.87 -3.27
N THR A 57 -15.01 -4.46 -2.09
CA THR A 57 -13.84 -4.58 -1.20
C THR A 57 -13.32 -6.03 -1.19
N ARG A 58 -12.16 -6.22 -0.55
CA ARG A 58 -11.58 -7.55 -0.36
C ARG A 58 -12.47 -8.51 0.47
N ASP A 59 -13.42 -7.97 1.22
CA ASP A 59 -14.35 -8.76 2.04
C ASP A 59 -15.53 -9.29 1.22
N ASP A 60 -15.85 -8.63 0.10
CA ASP A 60 -16.99 -8.93 -0.78
C ASP A 60 -16.70 -10.02 -1.81
N VAL A 61 -15.43 -10.37 -2.00
CA VAL A 61 -15.00 -11.33 -3.03
C VAL A 61 -14.16 -12.45 -2.40
N THR A 62 -14.25 -13.63 -3.02
CA THR A 62 -13.37 -14.74 -2.69
C THR A 62 -12.01 -14.60 -3.39
N ALA A 63 -11.00 -15.30 -2.87
CA ALA A 63 -9.70 -15.36 -3.53
C ALA A 63 -9.79 -15.88 -4.97
N LEU A 64 -10.63 -16.89 -5.21
CA LEU A 64 -10.86 -17.45 -6.56
C LEU A 64 -11.50 -16.44 -7.50
N GLN A 65 -12.49 -15.67 -7.06
CA GLN A 65 -13.09 -14.61 -7.88
C GLN A 65 -12.06 -13.54 -8.26
N HIS A 66 -11.17 -13.19 -7.34
CA HIS A 66 -10.10 -12.23 -7.64
C HIS A 66 -9.07 -12.82 -8.62
N LEU A 67 -8.70 -14.09 -8.48
CA LEU A 67 -7.81 -14.79 -9.40
C LEU A 67 -8.37 -14.86 -10.82
N GLU A 68 -9.67 -15.16 -10.99
CA GLU A 68 -10.33 -15.14 -12.30
C GLU A 68 -10.33 -13.74 -12.94
N LEU A 69 -10.49 -12.71 -12.12
CA LEU A 69 -10.38 -11.33 -12.61
C LEU A 69 -8.95 -11.03 -13.10
N VAL A 70 -7.93 -11.41 -12.35
CA VAL A 70 -6.50 -11.26 -12.74
C VAL A 70 -6.22 -12.01 -14.03
N ARG A 71 -6.69 -13.26 -14.14
CA ARG A 71 -6.55 -14.08 -15.36
C ARG A 71 -7.20 -13.41 -16.56
N THR A 72 -8.40 -12.85 -16.38
CA THR A 72 -9.11 -12.12 -17.45
C THR A 72 -8.28 -10.94 -17.96
N TYR A 73 -7.67 -10.17 -17.07
CA TYR A 73 -6.81 -9.05 -17.46
C TYR A 73 -5.50 -9.50 -18.12
N ASN A 74 -4.87 -10.55 -17.61
CA ASN A 74 -3.67 -11.12 -18.24
C ASN A 74 -3.96 -11.60 -19.67
N THR A 75 -5.10 -12.25 -19.90
CA THR A 75 -5.43 -12.84 -21.19
C THR A 75 -5.90 -11.80 -22.22
N HIS A 76 -6.62 -10.75 -21.80
CA HIS A 76 -7.34 -9.88 -22.72
C HIS A 76 -6.88 -8.43 -22.74
N TRP A 77 -6.08 -7.99 -21.79
CA TRP A 77 -5.73 -6.58 -21.66
C TRP A 77 -4.23 -6.32 -21.51
N SER A 78 -3.53 -7.08 -20.69
CA SER A 78 -2.16 -6.77 -20.29
C SER A 78 -1.16 -7.57 -21.10
N GLU A 79 -0.18 -6.91 -21.71
CA GLU A 79 0.96 -7.57 -22.38
C GLU A 79 2.00 -8.08 -21.35
N HIS A 80 1.99 -7.51 -20.15
CA HIS A 80 2.87 -7.85 -19.04
C HIS A 80 2.08 -8.28 -17.82
N ALA A 81 2.78 -8.63 -16.73
CA ALA A 81 2.16 -9.06 -15.48
C ALA A 81 1.16 -8.03 -14.93
N VAL A 82 -0.01 -8.49 -14.57
CA VAL A 82 -1.01 -7.70 -13.84
C VAL A 82 -0.57 -7.59 -12.39
N SER A 83 -0.37 -6.36 -11.90
CA SER A 83 -0.12 -6.15 -10.47
C SER A 83 -1.35 -6.49 -9.64
N CYS A 84 -1.20 -7.42 -8.71
CA CYS A 84 -2.27 -7.83 -7.82
C CYS A 84 -1.72 -8.29 -6.46
N THR A 85 -2.58 -8.23 -5.45
CA THR A 85 -2.38 -8.89 -4.16
C THR A 85 -3.67 -9.60 -3.80
N ILE A 86 -3.66 -10.91 -3.87
CA ILE A 86 -4.82 -11.76 -3.58
C ILE A 86 -4.93 -11.92 -2.07
N SER A 87 -6.02 -11.44 -1.49
CA SER A 87 -6.33 -11.68 -0.08
C SER A 87 -6.97 -13.06 0.06
N VAL A 88 -6.37 -13.93 0.87
CA VAL A 88 -6.79 -15.33 1.00
C VAL A 88 -7.21 -15.61 2.43
N LYS A 89 -8.47 -16.02 2.62
CA LYS A 89 -9.00 -16.49 3.91
C LYS A 89 -8.48 -17.91 4.19
N GLU A 90 -8.30 -18.24 5.46
CA GLU A 90 -7.71 -19.52 5.87
C GLU A 90 -8.30 -20.75 5.15
N PRO A 91 -9.64 -20.90 5.01
CA PRO A 91 -10.21 -22.07 4.33
C PRO A 91 -10.05 -22.07 2.79
N GLU A 92 -9.62 -20.96 2.19
CA GLU A 92 -9.49 -20.82 0.73
C GLU A 92 -8.16 -21.36 0.17
N TRP A 93 -7.12 -21.52 1.01
CA TRP A 93 -5.78 -21.91 0.58
C TRP A 93 -5.71 -23.17 -0.28
N PRO A 94 -6.40 -24.27 0.04
CA PRO A 94 -6.37 -25.47 -0.80
C PRO A 94 -6.93 -25.22 -2.20
N SER A 95 -8.04 -24.48 -2.29
CA SER A 95 -8.68 -24.14 -3.58
C SER A 95 -7.83 -23.19 -4.41
N VAL A 96 -7.19 -22.21 -3.76
CA VAL A 96 -6.24 -21.28 -4.39
C VAL A 96 -5.04 -22.04 -4.95
N GLY A 97 -4.47 -22.98 -4.19
CA GLY A 97 -3.37 -23.83 -4.65
C GLY A 97 -3.73 -24.68 -5.87
N GLY A 98 -4.92 -25.30 -5.87
CA GLY A 98 -5.43 -26.05 -7.01
C GLY A 98 -5.63 -25.16 -8.24
N TRP A 99 -6.26 -24.00 -8.05
CA TRP A 99 -6.49 -23.06 -9.14
C TRP A 99 -5.16 -22.57 -9.78
N VAL A 100 -4.17 -22.23 -8.95
CA VAL A 100 -2.83 -21.79 -9.45
C VAL A 100 -2.16 -22.90 -10.24
N PHE A 101 -2.26 -24.16 -9.78
CA PHE A 101 -1.71 -25.32 -10.50
C PHE A 101 -2.37 -25.48 -11.87
N ASP A 102 -3.70 -25.38 -11.93
CA ASP A 102 -4.47 -25.60 -13.16
C ASP A 102 -4.27 -24.46 -14.19
N HIS A 103 -3.93 -23.26 -13.75
CA HIS A 103 -3.77 -22.05 -14.60
C HIS A 103 -2.33 -21.51 -14.61
N PHE A 104 -1.35 -22.33 -14.27
CA PHE A 104 0.03 -21.90 -14.12
C PHE A 104 0.59 -21.22 -15.36
N ASP A 105 0.21 -21.68 -16.54
CA ASP A 105 0.65 -21.15 -17.83
C ASP A 105 -0.11 -19.89 -18.27
N ASP A 106 -1.22 -19.56 -17.62
CA ASP A 106 -2.06 -18.39 -17.94
C ASP A 106 -1.67 -17.12 -17.18
N ILE A 107 -0.77 -17.22 -16.20
CA ILE A 107 -0.43 -16.15 -15.28
C ILE A 107 1.07 -15.86 -15.25
N CYS A 108 1.43 -14.56 -15.23
CA CYS A 108 2.83 -14.13 -15.16
C CYS A 108 3.38 -14.09 -13.75
N GLY A 109 2.56 -13.71 -12.78
CA GLY A 109 2.94 -13.60 -11.37
C GLY A 109 1.78 -13.23 -10.48
N LEU A 110 1.80 -13.75 -9.24
CA LEU A 110 0.78 -13.51 -8.22
C LEU A 110 1.44 -13.18 -6.88
N SER A 111 0.83 -12.27 -6.15
CA SER A 111 1.16 -12.03 -4.74
C SER A 111 -0.03 -12.40 -3.87
N PHE A 112 0.25 -13.12 -2.77
CA PHE A 112 -0.77 -13.55 -1.83
C PHE A 112 -0.56 -12.89 -0.47
N LEU A 113 -1.65 -12.50 0.16
CA LEU A 113 -1.66 -11.99 1.52
C LEU A 113 -2.73 -12.75 2.33
N PRO A 114 -2.37 -13.36 3.46
CA PRO A 114 -3.36 -13.91 4.36
C PRO A 114 -4.38 -12.84 4.76
N HIS A 115 -5.65 -13.18 4.73
CA HIS A 115 -6.72 -12.28 5.16
C HIS A 115 -6.78 -12.29 6.68
N PHE A 116 -6.39 -11.18 7.29
CA PHE A 116 -6.47 -11.00 8.74
C PHE A 116 -7.74 -10.20 9.08
N GLU A 117 -8.55 -10.76 9.96
CA GLU A 117 -9.60 -10.05 10.66
C GLU A 117 -9.01 -9.56 11.98
N GLY A 118 -8.78 -8.24 12.11
CA GLY A 118 -8.31 -7.63 13.34
C GLY A 118 -6.85 -7.13 13.33
N ASP A 119 -6.32 -6.96 14.53
CA ASP A 119 -5.00 -6.38 14.78
C ASP A 119 -3.89 -7.25 14.17
N SER A 120 -3.21 -6.73 13.18
CA SER A 120 -2.03 -7.39 12.66
C SER A 120 -0.83 -7.06 13.55
N SER A 121 0.09 -8.02 13.66
CA SER A 121 1.37 -7.82 14.38
C SER A 121 2.30 -6.79 13.70
N TYR A 122 1.91 -6.27 12.53
CA TYR A 122 2.70 -5.28 11.80
C TYR A 122 2.38 -3.86 12.27
N THR A 123 3.39 -3.18 12.77
CA THR A 123 3.33 -1.76 13.09
C THR A 123 3.26 -0.94 11.78
N GLN A 124 2.39 0.07 11.73
CA GLN A 124 2.28 0.98 10.58
C GLN A 124 1.93 0.29 9.25
N MET A 125 0.95 -0.61 9.26
CA MET A 125 0.46 -1.24 8.02
C MET A 125 0.09 -0.21 6.95
N PRO A 126 0.39 -0.48 5.67
CA PRO A 126 0.04 0.39 4.55
C PRO A 126 -1.47 0.65 4.45
N TYR A 127 -2.29 -0.31 4.86
CA TYR A 127 -3.75 -0.22 4.91
C TYR A 127 -4.25 -0.72 6.26
N GLU A 128 -5.15 0.02 6.87
CA GLU A 128 -5.77 -0.34 8.15
C GLU A 128 -7.25 0.01 8.12
N THR A 129 -8.10 -1.00 8.33
CA THR A 129 -9.55 -0.80 8.40
C THR A 129 -9.90 0.00 9.65
N ILE A 130 -10.73 1.01 9.49
CA ILE A 130 -11.22 1.87 10.57
C ILE A 130 -12.74 1.99 10.54
N THR A 131 -13.30 2.43 11.65
CA THR A 131 -14.72 2.75 11.74
C THR A 131 -15.03 4.09 11.05
N LYS A 132 -16.32 4.31 10.72
CA LYS A 132 -16.80 5.59 10.19
C LYS A 132 -16.47 6.75 11.15
N ALA A 133 -16.64 6.54 12.46
CA ALA A 133 -16.38 7.57 13.46
C ALA A 133 -14.89 7.97 13.49
N GLU A 134 -13.99 6.99 13.43
CA GLU A 134 -12.55 7.24 13.35
C GLU A 134 -12.18 7.93 12.03
N TYR A 135 -12.80 7.54 10.93
CA TYR A 135 -12.60 8.23 9.65
C TYR A 135 -12.97 9.71 9.75
N GLU A 136 -14.15 10.03 10.31
CA GLU A 136 -14.62 11.42 10.48
C GLU A 136 -13.69 12.22 11.40
N GLN A 137 -13.23 11.61 12.49
CA GLN A 137 -12.27 12.23 13.42
C GLN A 137 -10.93 12.54 12.74
N ARG A 138 -10.38 11.57 11.97
CA ARG A 138 -9.11 11.75 11.26
C ARG A 138 -9.24 12.74 10.11
N LEU A 139 -10.36 12.71 9.40
CA LEU A 139 -10.64 13.68 8.34
C LEU A 139 -10.71 15.11 8.89
N ALA A 140 -11.29 15.31 10.07
CA ALA A 140 -11.33 16.61 10.71
C ALA A 140 -9.95 17.13 11.14
N ALA A 141 -8.98 16.22 11.35
CA ALA A 141 -7.59 16.58 11.66
C ALA A 141 -6.74 16.88 10.42
N MET A 142 -7.23 16.55 9.21
CA MET A 142 -6.53 16.89 7.97
C MET A 142 -6.63 18.38 7.66
N PRO A 143 -5.60 18.99 7.05
CA PRO A 143 -5.69 20.35 6.54
C PRO A 143 -6.81 20.45 5.49
N LYS A 144 -7.64 21.49 5.59
CA LYS A 144 -8.77 21.69 4.68
C LYS A 144 -8.35 22.02 3.25
N GLU A 145 -7.25 22.73 3.13
CA GLU A 145 -6.65 23.13 1.85
C GLU A 145 -5.13 23.04 1.96
N ILE A 146 -4.50 22.62 0.89
CA ILE A 146 -3.05 22.57 0.76
C ILE A 146 -2.69 23.32 -0.52
N ASP A 147 -1.92 24.39 -0.37
CA ASP A 147 -1.37 25.09 -1.53
C ASP A 147 -0.15 24.34 -2.09
N TRP A 148 -0.40 23.44 -3.02
CA TRP A 148 0.63 22.63 -3.66
C TRP A 148 1.65 23.43 -4.47
N SER A 149 1.36 24.71 -4.81
CA SER A 149 2.33 25.58 -5.48
C SER A 149 3.55 25.84 -4.60
N GLY A 150 3.38 25.75 -3.28
CA GLY A 150 4.46 25.87 -2.30
C GLY A 150 5.51 24.76 -2.40
N LEU A 151 5.20 23.60 -2.96
CA LEU A 151 6.15 22.49 -3.11
C LEU A 151 7.41 22.92 -3.90
N ALA A 152 7.26 23.79 -4.90
CA ALA A 152 8.38 24.30 -5.69
C ALA A 152 9.47 25.02 -4.87
N PHE A 153 9.15 25.50 -3.65
CA PHE A 153 10.17 26.07 -2.76
C PHE A 153 11.03 25.01 -2.09
N TYR A 154 10.51 23.80 -1.92
CA TYR A 154 11.20 22.66 -1.32
C TYR A 154 12.02 21.89 -2.36
N GLU A 155 11.60 21.88 -3.61
CA GLU A 155 12.26 21.18 -4.74
C GLU A 155 13.50 21.94 -5.29
N LYS A 156 14.17 22.73 -4.45
CA LYS A 156 15.35 23.49 -4.85
C LYS A 156 16.62 22.71 -4.50
N GLY A 157 17.18 22.02 -5.47
CA GLY A 157 18.49 21.40 -5.28
C GLY A 157 18.68 20.06 -5.96
N ILE A 158 19.79 19.41 -5.59
CA ILE A 158 20.14 18.07 -6.05
C ILE A 158 19.30 17.04 -5.25
N ASP A 159 18.79 16.03 -5.92
CA ASP A 159 18.14 14.90 -5.27
C ASP A 159 19.08 14.24 -4.24
N THR A 160 18.73 14.39 -2.96
CA THR A 160 19.48 13.84 -1.83
C THR A 160 18.78 12.65 -1.18
N VAL A 161 17.67 12.19 -1.78
CA VAL A 161 16.90 11.05 -1.29
C VAL A 161 17.77 9.78 -1.26
N THR A 162 17.84 9.14 -0.13
CA THR A 162 18.66 7.92 0.07
C THR A 162 17.87 6.74 0.63
N GLY A 163 16.78 7.00 1.38
CA GLY A 163 16.05 5.96 2.10
C GLY A 163 15.15 5.09 1.21
N THR A 164 14.79 5.58 0.02
CA THR A 164 13.93 4.87 -0.94
C THR A 164 14.69 4.30 -2.13
N ARG A 165 15.98 4.55 -2.25
CA ARG A 165 16.78 4.17 -3.43
C ARG A 165 16.90 2.67 -3.63
N GLU A 166 16.78 1.87 -2.57
CA GLU A 166 16.92 0.42 -2.70
C GLU A 166 16.06 -0.33 -1.69
N LEU A 167 14.94 -0.83 -2.16
CA LEU A 167 14.15 -1.86 -1.50
C LEU A 167 14.34 -3.16 -2.28
N ALA A 168 15.26 -3.99 -1.84
CA ALA A 168 15.39 -5.35 -2.36
C ALA A 168 14.78 -6.34 -1.36
N CYS A 169 13.85 -7.17 -1.83
CA CYS A 169 13.36 -8.31 -1.07
C CYS A 169 14.27 -9.51 -1.37
N VAL A 170 14.95 -10.02 -0.36
CA VAL A 170 15.71 -11.27 -0.42
C VAL A 170 15.01 -12.29 0.47
N GLY A 171 14.29 -13.22 -0.15
CA GLY A 171 13.52 -14.24 0.58
C GLY A 171 12.34 -13.62 1.37
N ASN A 172 12.24 -13.95 2.65
CA ASN A 172 11.17 -13.46 3.54
C ASN A 172 11.50 -12.13 4.24
N THR A 173 12.60 -11.48 3.90
CA THR A 173 13.06 -10.25 4.53
C THR A 173 13.22 -9.17 3.48
N CYS A 174 12.60 -7.99 3.70
CA CYS A 174 12.95 -6.80 2.95
C CYS A 174 14.19 -6.16 3.59
N GLU A 175 15.34 -6.29 2.95
CA GLU A 175 16.54 -5.57 3.34
C GLU A 175 16.74 -4.35 2.44
N ILE A 176 17.10 -3.24 3.06
CA ILE A 176 17.58 -2.08 2.34
C ILE A 176 19.08 -2.28 2.18
N VAL A 177 19.51 -2.51 0.96
CA VAL A 177 20.94 -2.61 0.64
C VAL A 177 21.44 -1.19 0.34
N ASP A 178 22.35 -0.69 1.16
CA ASP A 178 23.04 0.56 0.85
C ASP A 178 23.96 0.35 -0.36
N ALA A 179 23.72 1.13 -1.43
CA ALA A 179 24.51 1.09 -2.67
C ALA A 179 26.01 1.41 -2.49
N GLN A 180 26.44 1.75 -1.29
CA GLN A 180 27.83 2.02 -0.97
C GLN A 180 28.62 0.78 -0.54
N SER A 181 27.99 -0.41 -0.53
CA SER A 181 28.63 -1.67 -0.13
C SER A 181 28.82 -2.68 -1.28
N LEU A 182 28.67 -2.24 -2.53
CA LEU A 182 29.01 -3.03 -3.74
C LEU A 182 30.25 -2.49 -4.42
#